data_5dcaf66d3a7857d7c763892500618c97
#
_entry.id   5dcaf66d3a7857d7c763892500618c97
#
_cell.length_a   1.000
_cell.length_b   1.000
_cell.length_c   1.000
_cell.angle_alpha   90.00
_cell.angle_beta   90.00
_cell.angle_gamma   90.00
#
_symmetry.space_group_name_H-M   'P 1'
#
loop_
_entity.id
_entity.type
_entity.pdbx_description
1 polymer ?
#
loop_
_entity_poly.entity_id
_entity_poly.type
_entity_poly.pdbx_seq_one_letter_code
_entity_poly.pdbx_strand_id
1 'polypeptide(L)'
;MRGWLVLLVLVTAPAFADSHMAAAPYAYTALPDAKQEAAARDLMTEIRCVVCQGQSIIDSNADLAADMRSMIRTRIQKGEQPATIRAWLIDRYGMWVSYDPPLSATTAPLWLLPLLLLGVGGWLMAGRLKWRRS
;
A
#
# COMPACT_ATOMS: atom_id res chain seq x y z
N MET A 1 12.86 -69.64 -0.81
CA MET A 1 13.26 -68.39 -1.51
C MET A 1 12.69 -67.28 -0.62
N ARG A 2 13.56 -66.65 0.14
CA ARG A 2 13.20 -65.77 1.26
C ARG A 2 13.25 -64.31 0.75
N GLY A 3 12.07 -63.70 0.56
CA GLY A 3 11.93 -62.31 0.14
C GLY A 3 12.36 -61.35 1.23
N TRP A 4 13.35 -60.56 0.93
CA TRP A 4 13.89 -59.47 1.74
C TRP A 4 13.03 -58.22 1.54
N LEU A 5 12.08 -58.02 2.45
CA LEU A 5 11.37 -56.75 2.54
C LEU A 5 12.27 -55.70 3.18
N VAL A 6 12.93 -54.90 2.35
CA VAL A 6 13.63 -53.69 2.80
C VAL A 6 12.58 -52.65 3.13
N LEU A 7 12.32 -52.48 4.42
CA LEU A 7 11.47 -51.39 4.93
C LEU A 7 12.23 -50.10 4.88
N LEU A 8 11.96 -49.31 3.83
CA LEU A 8 12.56 -47.99 3.61
C LEU A 8 11.80 -46.97 4.47
N VAL A 9 12.28 -46.82 5.74
CA VAL A 9 11.75 -45.77 6.64
C VAL A 9 12.22 -44.42 6.11
N LEU A 10 11.34 -43.73 5.39
CA LEU A 10 11.53 -42.30 5.06
C LEU A 10 11.39 -41.50 6.38
N VAL A 11 12.52 -41.14 6.96
CA VAL A 11 12.58 -40.11 8.02
C VAL A 11 12.33 -38.77 7.38
N THR A 12 11.04 -38.35 7.35
CA THR A 12 10.68 -36.99 7.02
C THR A 12 11.02 -36.10 8.21
N ALA A 13 12.21 -35.51 8.22
CA ALA A 13 12.53 -34.47 9.16
C ALA A 13 11.66 -33.24 8.82
N PRO A 14 10.89 -32.69 9.79
CA PRO A 14 10.21 -31.43 9.59
C PRO A 14 11.28 -30.35 9.41
N ALA A 15 11.45 -29.85 8.20
CA ALA A 15 12.21 -28.65 7.94
C ALA A 15 11.40 -27.47 8.50
N PHE A 16 11.57 -27.18 9.77
CA PHE A 16 11.20 -25.87 10.31
C PHE A 16 12.15 -24.86 9.67
N ALA A 17 11.77 -24.32 8.54
CA ALA A 17 12.37 -23.10 8.03
C ALA A 17 11.93 -21.95 8.94
N ASP A 18 12.61 -21.78 10.06
CA ASP A 18 12.54 -20.57 10.88
C ASP A 18 13.14 -19.44 10.05
N SER A 19 12.32 -18.87 9.18
CA SER A 19 12.66 -17.64 8.45
C SER A 19 12.44 -16.40 9.36
N HIS A 20 12.83 -16.49 10.62
CA HIS A 20 13.04 -15.30 11.43
C HIS A 20 14.33 -14.61 10.97
N MET A 21 14.26 -13.99 9.81
CA MET A 21 15.23 -12.94 9.48
C MET A 21 15.09 -11.89 10.58
N ALA A 22 16.24 -11.51 11.18
CA ALA A 22 16.26 -10.45 12.16
C ALA A 22 15.46 -9.26 11.63
N ALA A 23 14.50 -8.78 12.42
CA ALA A 23 13.64 -7.68 11.99
C ALA A 23 14.49 -6.53 11.45
N ALA A 24 14.17 -6.05 10.26
CA ALA A 24 14.92 -4.98 9.62
C ALA A 24 14.98 -3.76 10.55
N PRO A 25 16.10 -3.01 10.60
CA PRO A 25 16.24 -1.84 11.46
C PRO A 25 15.04 -0.89 11.24
N TYR A 26 14.50 -0.34 12.31
CA TYR A 26 13.34 0.55 12.30
C TYR A 26 12.01 -0.07 11.82
N ALA A 27 11.89 -1.38 11.67
CA ALA A 27 10.62 -2.02 11.33
C ALA A 27 9.54 -1.72 12.39
N TYR A 28 9.94 -1.75 13.67
CA TYR A 28 9.07 -1.54 14.84
C TYR A 28 9.54 -0.40 15.75
N THR A 29 10.66 0.23 15.42
CA THR A 29 11.27 1.30 16.22
C THR A 29 11.16 2.61 15.48
N ALA A 30 10.74 3.68 16.19
CA ALA A 30 10.69 5.03 15.65
C ALA A 30 12.07 5.60 15.38
N LEU A 31 12.16 6.56 14.48
CA LEU A 31 13.37 7.34 14.25
C LEU A 31 13.66 8.24 15.45
N PRO A 32 14.95 8.53 15.74
CA PRO A 32 15.33 9.43 16.84
C PRO A 32 14.82 10.87 16.63
N ASP A 33 14.75 11.33 15.41
CA ASP A 33 14.24 12.65 15.04
C ASP A 33 12.71 12.60 14.93
N ALA A 34 12.02 13.33 15.80
CA ALA A 34 10.56 13.36 15.84
C ALA A 34 9.92 13.91 14.55
N LYS A 35 10.58 14.84 13.86
CA LYS A 35 10.09 15.41 12.59
C LYS A 35 10.21 14.40 11.46
N GLN A 36 11.32 13.68 11.40
CA GLN A 36 11.52 12.61 10.42
C GLN A 36 10.55 11.45 10.67
N GLU A 37 10.33 11.07 11.93
CA GLU A 37 9.38 10.02 12.28
C GLU A 37 7.94 10.42 11.91
N ALA A 38 7.54 11.67 12.16
CA ALA A 38 6.21 12.16 11.74
C ALA A 38 6.05 12.03 10.23
N ALA A 39 7.01 12.50 9.43
CA ALA A 39 6.98 12.38 7.98
C ALA A 39 6.96 10.91 7.50
N ALA A 40 7.68 10.02 8.21
CA ALA A 40 7.67 8.59 7.92
C ALA A 40 6.29 7.98 8.20
N ARG A 41 5.69 8.31 9.34
CA ARG A 41 4.36 7.80 9.72
C ARG A 41 3.27 8.28 8.76
N ASP A 42 3.29 9.56 8.39
CA ASP A 42 2.35 10.13 7.43
C ASP A 42 2.41 9.35 6.10
N LEU A 43 3.62 9.18 5.55
CA LEU A 43 3.81 8.38 4.34
C LEU A 43 3.34 6.93 4.51
N MET A 44 3.67 6.27 5.62
CA MET A 44 3.28 4.88 5.88
C MET A 44 1.76 4.69 6.00
N THR A 45 1.02 5.72 6.42
CA THR A 45 -0.45 5.70 6.44
C THR A 45 -1.04 5.71 5.03
N GLU A 46 -0.38 6.34 4.07
CA GLU A 46 -0.81 6.48 2.69
C GLU A 46 -0.46 5.27 1.81
N ILE A 47 0.43 4.39 2.27
CA ILE A 47 0.92 3.24 1.49
C ILE A 47 0.18 1.97 1.92
N ARG A 48 -0.38 1.25 0.95
CA ARG A 48 -1.02 -0.05 1.14
C ARG A 48 0.00 -1.15 1.31
N CYS A 49 -0.28 -2.06 2.22
CA CYS A 49 0.43 -3.33 2.28
C CYS A 49 0.00 -4.22 1.09
N VAL A 50 0.95 -4.61 0.27
CA VAL A 50 0.69 -5.35 -0.99
C VAL A 50 0.23 -6.80 -0.78
N VAL A 51 0.43 -7.38 0.40
CA VAL A 51 0.03 -8.75 0.75
C VAL A 51 -1.09 -8.79 1.79
N CYS A 52 -1.57 -7.62 2.25
CA CYS A 52 -2.58 -7.51 3.28
C CYS A 52 -3.93 -7.13 2.63
N GLN A 53 -5.04 -7.45 3.26
CA GLN A 53 -6.39 -7.18 2.77
C GLN A 53 -6.76 -5.68 2.78
N GLY A 54 -5.94 -4.84 2.11
CA GLY A 54 -6.18 -3.42 1.98
C GLY A 54 -5.75 -2.56 3.18
N GLN A 55 -5.01 -3.09 4.14
CA GLN A 55 -4.47 -2.32 5.26
C GLN A 55 -3.30 -1.43 4.83
N SER A 56 -3.08 -0.33 5.56
CA SER A 56 -1.86 0.45 5.41
C SER A 56 -0.66 -0.33 5.98
N ILE A 57 0.55 0.03 5.54
CA ILE A 57 1.75 -0.63 6.07
C ILE A 57 2.02 -0.25 7.54
N ILE A 58 1.46 0.83 8.05
CA ILE A 58 1.59 1.20 9.46
C ILE A 58 0.73 0.31 10.36
N ASP A 59 -0.43 -0.15 9.86
CA ASP A 59 -1.41 -0.93 10.62
C ASP A 59 -1.25 -2.44 10.43
N SER A 60 -0.46 -2.85 9.45
CA SER A 60 -0.26 -4.26 9.11
C SER A 60 0.85 -4.91 9.94
N ASN A 61 0.59 -6.15 10.39
CA ASN A 61 1.55 -7.00 11.07
C ASN A 61 2.30 -7.97 10.15
N ALA A 62 2.09 -7.88 8.82
CA ALA A 62 2.80 -8.71 7.87
C ALA A 62 4.29 -8.36 7.82
N ASP A 63 5.16 -9.37 7.60
CA ASP A 63 6.61 -9.19 7.52
C ASP A 63 6.99 -8.18 6.41
N LEU A 64 6.33 -8.27 5.26
CA LEU A 64 6.56 -7.31 4.18
C LEU A 64 6.21 -5.86 4.58
N ALA A 65 5.17 -5.67 5.39
CA ALA A 65 4.85 -4.34 5.91
C ALA A 65 5.94 -3.83 6.86
N ALA A 66 6.52 -4.72 7.67
CA ALA A 66 7.64 -4.41 8.53
C ALA A 66 8.88 -3.98 7.73
N ASP A 67 9.19 -4.70 6.65
CA ASP A 67 10.29 -4.36 5.74
C ASP A 67 10.06 -3.01 5.04
N MET A 68 8.84 -2.75 4.58
CA MET A 68 8.48 -1.48 3.96
C MET A 68 8.58 -0.31 4.95
N ARG A 69 8.15 -0.50 6.22
CA ARG A 69 8.33 0.52 7.28
C ARG A 69 9.80 0.82 7.52
N SER A 70 10.62 -0.22 7.62
CA SER A 70 12.07 -0.08 7.79
C SER A 70 12.70 0.68 6.62
N MET A 71 12.35 0.32 5.41
CA MET A 71 12.86 0.97 4.21
C MET A 71 12.49 2.46 4.15
N ILE A 72 11.23 2.82 4.42
CA ILE A 72 10.77 4.22 4.44
C ILE A 72 11.53 5.03 5.48
N ARG A 73 11.61 4.54 6.74
CA ARG A 73 12.33 5.22 7.80
C ARG A 73 13.80 5.41 7.49
N THR A 74 14.46 4.38 6.96
CA THR A 74 15.87 4.45 6.57
C THR A 74 16.11 5.50 5.47
N ARG A 75 15.23 5.59 4.47
CA ARG A 75 15.35 6.57 3.39
C ARG A 75 15.10 8.00 3.87
N ILE A 76 14.09 8.20 4.73
CA ILE A 76 13.81 9.51 5.35
C ILE A 76 14.95 9.95 6.27
N GLN A 77 15.54 9.02 7.04
CA GLN A 77 16.70 9.29 7.87
C GLN A 77 17.91 9.77 7.03
N LYS A 78 18.06 9.26 5.80
CA LYS A 78 19.07 9.71 4.85
C LYS A 78 18.74 11.05 4.17
N GLY A 79 17.62 11.68 4.53
CA GLY A 79 17.19 12.98 4.00
C GLY A 79 16.38 12.91 2.71
N GLU A 80 15.93 11.72 2.29
CA GLU A 80 15.09 11.59 1.10
C GLU A 80 13.67 12.11 1.38
N GLN A 81 13.10 12.81 0.40
CA GLN A 81 11.77 13.41 0.53
C GLN A 81 10.66 12.33 0.45
N PRO A 82 9.61 12.40 1.29
CA PRO A 82 8.49 11.44 1.26
C PRO A 82 7.85 11.28 -0.13
N ALA A 83 7.72 12.37 -0.89
CA ALA A 83 7.17 12.35 -2.23
C ALA A 83 8.01 11.50 -3.22
N THR A 84 9.33 11.54 -3.10
CA THR A 84 10.25 10.73 -3.92
C THR A 84 10.12 9.25 -3.56
N ILE A 85 10.02 8.94 -2.27
CA ILE A 85 9.83 7.55 -1.79
C ILE A 85 8.48 7.00 -2.27
N ARG A 86 7.40 7.80 -2.20
CA ARG A 86 6.08 7.45 -2.74
C ARG A 86 6.14 7.16 -4.24
N ALA A 87 6.76 8.05 -5.01
CA ALA A 87 6.90 7.86 -6.45
C ALA A 87 7.64 6.57 -6.79
N TRP A 88 8.72 6.27 -6.07
CA TRP A 88 9.47 5.03 -6.23
C TRP A 88 8.62 3.78 -5.89
N LEU A 89 7.80 3.85 -4.82
CA LEU A 89 6.90 2.76 -4.46
C LEU A 89 5.82 2.53 -5.53
N ILE A 90 5.27 3.61 -6.08
CA ILE A 90 4.29 3.53 -7.18
C ILE A 90 4.91 2.93 -8.44
N ASP A 91 6.12 3.32 -8.79
CA ASP A 91 6.85 2.75 -9.92
C ASP A 91 7.12 1.25 -9.74
N ARG A 92 7.50 0.85 -8.53
CA ARG A 92 7.86 -0.55 -8.21
C ARG A 92 6.67 -1.49 -8.07
N TYR A 93 5.58 -1.02 -7.44
CA TYR A 93 4.43 -1.85 -7.05
C TYR A 93 3.13 -1.49 -7.79
N GLY A 94 3.13 -0.41 -8.57
CA GLY A 94 1.97 0.10 -9.27
C GLY A 94 1.16 1.13 -8.46
N MET A 95 0.31 1.87 -9.16
CA MET A 95 -0.46 2.99 -8.57
C MET A 95 -1.39 2.57 -7.42
N TRP A 96 -1.82 1.33 -7.38
CA TRP A 96 -2.70 0.81 -6.34
C TRP A 96 -2.04 0.73 -4.94
N VAL A 97 -0.71 0.86 -4.85
CA VAL A 97 0.02 0.87 -3.57
C VAL A 97 -0.22 2.15 -2.77
N SER A 98 -0.66 3.23 -3.40
CA SER A 98 -0.98 4.49 -2.73
C SER A 98 -2.49 4.66 -2.55
N TYR A 99 -2.91 5.08 -1.35
CA TYR A 99 -4.29 5.54 -1.11
C TYR A 99 -4.55 6.93 -1.67
N ASP A 100 -3.50 7.72 -1.88
CA ASP A 100 -3.58 9.04 -2.48
C ASP A 100 -3.26 8.94 -3.99
N PRO A 101 -4.29 8.79 -4.85
CA PRO A 101 -4.05 8.68 -6.27
C PRO A 101 -3.54 10.03 -6.79
N PRO A 102 -2.40 10.07 -7.47
CA PRO A 102 -1.91 11.31 -8.06
C PRO A 102 -2.95 11.87 -9.04
N LEU A 103 -3.17 13.17 -8.98
CA LEU A 103 -3.97 13.88 -9.99
C LEU A 103 -3.26 13.77 -11.34
N SER A 104 -3.69 12.83 -12.15
CA SER A 104 -3.11 12.54 -13.47
C SER A 104 -4.20 12.62 -14.54
N ALA A 105 -3.80 12.69 -15.80
CA ALA A 105 -4.74 12.66 -16.92
C ALA A 105 -5.64 11.41 -16.92
N THR A 106 -5.15 10.31 -16.38
CA THR A 106 -5.90 9.04 -16.22
C THR A 106 -6.94 9.09 -15.11
N THR A 107 -6.74 9.88 -14.05
CA THR A 107 -7.69 10.03 -12.94
C THR A 107 -8.60 11.25 -13.11
N ALA A 108 -8.27 12.19 -14.01
CA ALA A 108 -9.08 13.37 -14.28
C ALA A 108 -10.55 13.07 -14.63
N PRO A 109 -10.89 12.06 -15.45
CA PRO A 109 -12.30 11.72 -15.74
C PRO A 109 -13.10 11.34 -14.49
N LEU A 110 -12.47 10.74 -13.47
CA LEU A 110 -13.12 10.35 -12.23
C LEU A 110 -13.69 11.56 -11.47
N TRP A 111 -13.00 12.70 -11.56
CA TRP A 111 -13.38 13.94 -10.89
C TRP A 111 -14.29 14.81 -11.76
N LEU A 112 -14.05 14.83 -13.08
CA LEU A 112 -14.80 15.65 -14.01
C LEU A 112 -16.20 15.09 -14.32
N LEU A 113 -16.35 13.76 -14.38
CA LEU A 113 -17.61 13.10 -14.73
C LEU A 113 -18.77 13.48 -13.79
N PRO A 114 -18.64 13.41 -12.46
CA PRO A 114 -19.72 13.79 -11.55
C PRO A 114 -20.07 15.27 -11.65
N LEU A 115 -19.09 16.15 -11.85
CA LEU A 115 -19.35 17.60 -12.03
C LEU A 115 -20.11 17.86 -13.32
N LEU A 116 -19.76 17.16 -14.41
CA LEU A 116 -20.45 17.28 -15.70
C LEU A 116 -21.90 16.78 -15.58
N LEU A 117 -22.12 15.63 -14.92
CA LEU A 117 -23.46 15.09 -14.69
C LEU A 117 -24.32 16.03 -13.85
N LEU A 118 -23.75 16.63 -12.80
CA LEU A 118 -24.47 17.64 -12.00
C LEU A 118 -24.80 18.88 -12.81
N GLY A 119 -23.88 19.35 -13.65
CA GLY A 119 -24.10 20.51 -14.53
C GLY A 119 -25.21 20.26 -15.56
N VAL A 120 -25.16 19.11 -16.24
CA VAL A 120 -26.16 18.71 -17.23
C VAL A 120 -27.53 18.48 -16.55
N GLY A 121 -27.56 17.78 -15.44
CA GLY A 121 -28.79 17.54 -14.68
C GLY A 121 -29.45 18.83 -14.18
N GLY A 122 -28.64 19.74 -13.64
CA GLY A 122 -29.10 21.06 -13.20
C GLY A 122 -29.65 21.91 -14.36
N TRP A 123 -28.97 21.88 -15.51
CA TRP A 123 -29.43 22.60 -16.71
C TRP A 123 -30.76 22.06 -17.25
N LEU A 124 -30.90 20.73 -17.32
CA LEU A 124 -32.15 20.08 -17.72
C LEU A 124 -33.32 20.37 -16.77
N MET A 125 -33.05 20.34 -15.46
CA MET A 125 -34.08 20.68 -14.46
C MET A 125 -34.49 22.15 -14.56
N ALA A 126 -33.56 23.07 -14.70
CA ALA A 126 -33.85 24.48 -14.85
C ALA A 126 -34.70 24.77 -16.10
N GLY A 127 -34.43 24.09 -17.21
CA GLY A 127 -35.24 24.16 -18.43
C GLY A 127 -36.66 23.66 -18.23
N ARG A 128 -36.87 22.56 -17.51
CA ARG A 128 -38.22 22.02 -17.20
C ARG A 128 -38.99 22.89 -16.22
N LEU A 129 -38.33 23.50 -15.24
CA LEU A 129 -38.98 24.39 -14.29
C LEU A 129 -39.49 25.69 -14.95
N LYS A 130 -38.72 26.25 -15.91
CA LYS A 130 -39.16 27.41 -16.68
C LYS A 130 -40.40 27.10 -17.51
N TRP A 131 -40.46 25.94 -18.14
CA TRP A 131 -41.62 25.55 -18.98
C TRP A 131 -42.91 25.29 -18.17
N ARG A 132 -42.78 24.96 -16.88
CA ARG A 132 -43.94 24.72 -15.99
C ARG A 132 -44.49 26.00 -15.36
N ARG A 133 -43.75 27.12 -15.49
CA ARG A 133 -44.17 28.44 -14.96
C ARG A 133 -44.76 29.37 -16.03
N SER A 134 -44.72 28.98 -17.29
CA SER A 134 -45.34 29.64 -18.43
C SER A 134 -46.64 28.93 -18.84
#